data_3701a91a06c4a9cce134b72ba514d624
#
_entry.id   3701a91a06c4a9cce134b72ba514d624
#
_cell.length_a   1.000
_cell.length_b   1.000
_cell.length_c   1.000
_cell.angle_alpha   90.00
_cell.angle_beta   90.00
_cell.angle_gamma   90.00
#
_symmetry.space_group_name_H-M   'P 1'
#
loop_
_entity.id
_entity.type
_entity.pdbx_description
1 polymer ?
#
loop_
_entity_poly.entity_id
_entity_poly.type
_entity_poly.pdbx_seq_one_letter_code
_entity_poly.pdbx_strand_id
1 'polypeptide(L)'
;MAKLSFGAYPHMLGFEQLEQLLERAAKSSNDGYPPFNIEQTSDRSFRISLAVAGFSERDLSIVLEDRQLVIQGNKNQETSTKIFLHRGIATRQFQRSFVLADGVEVGEAMMENGLLHIDLIQNIPENIVKKIKIKTNK
;
A
#
# COMPACT_ATOMS: atom_id res chain seq x y z
N MET A 1 -4.45 -19.89 -6.51
CA MET A 1 -4.41 -18.54 -5.93
C MET A 1 -5.30 -18.53 -4.69
N ALA A 2 -4.70 -18.23 -3.56
CA ALA A 2 -5.46 -18.19 -2.31
C ALA A 2 -6.44 -17.02 -2.35
N LYS A 3 -7.72 -17.31 -2.35
CA LYS A 3 -8.72 -16.29 -2.13
C LYS A 3 -8.63 -15.84 -0.69
N LEU A 4 -8.47 -14.55 -0.47
CA LEU A 4 -8.70 -13.99 0.84
C LEU A 4 -10.13 -14.34 1.25
N SER A 5 -10.25 -15.22 2.22
CA SER A 5 -11.55 -15.56 2.77
C SER A 5 -11.88 -14.54 3.86
N PHE A 6 -12.64 -13.51 3.50
CA PHE A 6 -13.04 -12.50 4.46
C PHE A 6 -13.89 -13.08 5.59
N GLY A 7 -14.54 -14.21 5.34
CA GLY A 7 -15.30 -14.92 6.37
C GLY A 7 -14.45 -15.60 7.43
N ALA A 8 -13.14 -15.80 7.18
CA ALA A 8 -12.25 -16.41 8.14
C ALA A 8 -11.85 -15.46 9.30
N TYR A 9 -12.05 -14.16 9.12
CA TYR A 9 -11.65 -13.15 10.09
C TYR A 9 -12.78 -12.16 10.35
N PRO A 10 -13.92 -12.62 10.91
CA PRO A 10 -15.08 -11.75 11.08
C PRO A 10 -14.88 -10.62 12.10
N HIS A 11 -13.82 -10.71 12.92
CA HIS A 11 -13.54 -9.73 13.95
C HIS A 11 -12.54 -8.67 13.54
N MET A 12 -12.05 -8.73 12.31
CA MET A 12 -11.04 -7.79 11.87
C MET A 12 -11.69 -6.50 11.41
N LEU A 13 -11.55 -5.50 12.24
CA LEU A 13 -11.92 -4.14 11.88
C LEU A 13 -10.98 -3.66 10.77
N GLY A 14 -11.54 -3.13 9.70
CA GLY A 14 -10.76 -2.60 8.61
C GLY A 14 -10.75 -3.45 7.36
N PHE A 15 -11.38 -4.62 7.37
CA PHE A 15 -11.48 -5.45 6.17
C PHE A 15 -12.17 -4.73 5.03
N GLU A 16 -13.26 -4.04 5.33
CA GLU A 16 -13.97 -3.25 4.31
C GLU A 16 -13.08 -2.15 3.75
N GLN A 17 -12.29 -1.51 4.61
CA GLN A 17 -11.35 -0.47 4.19
C GLN A 17 -10.24 -1.07 3.33
N LEU A 18 -9.76 -2.26 3.67
CA LEU A 18 -8.76 -2.95 2.87
C LEU A 18 -9.32 -3.32 1.50
N GLU A 19 -10.55 -3.82 1.46
CA GLU A 19 -11.23 -4.12 0.22
C GLU A 19 -11.40 -2.87 -0.65
N GLN A 20 -11.78 -1.76 -0.05
CA GLN A 20 -11.86 -0.47 -0.74
C GLN A 20 -10.51 -0.02 -1.26
N LEU A 21 -9.45 -0.23 -0.47
CA LEU A 21 -8.09 0.08 -0.89
C LEU A 21 -7.71 -0.71 -2.13
N LEU A 22 -8.02 -2.01 -2.13
CA LEU A 22 -7.75 -2.89 -3.27
C LEU A 22 -8.54 -2.47 -4.51
N GLU A 23 -9.81 -2.15 -4.35
CA GLU A 23 -10.64 -1.71 -5.47
C GLU A 23 -10.12 -0.41 -6.07
N ARG A 24 -9.75 0.55 -5.23
CA ARG A 24 -9.22 1.83 -5.70
C ARG A 24 -7.87 1.67 -6.36
N ALA A 25 -7.00 0.82 -5.82
CA ALA A 25 -5.71 0.54 -6.44
C ALA A 25 -5.87 -0.11 -7.81
N ALA A 26 -6.85 -1.01 -7.95
CA ALA A 26 -7.14 -1.63 -9.23
C ALA A 26 -7.69 -0.64 -10.25
N LYS A 27 -8.46 0.36 -9.80
CA LYS A 27 -9.03 1.38 -10.68
C LYS A 27 -8.05 2.48 -11.06
N SER A 28 -7.04 2.74 -10.24
CA SER A 28 -6.14 3.88 -10.43
C SER A 28 -5.09 3.66 -11.51
N SER A 29 -4.93 2.44 -12.00
CA SER A 29 -3.93 2.12 -13.00
C SER A 29 -4.53 1.23 -14.09
N ASN A 30 -4.55 1.77 -15.32
CA ASN A 30 -5.10 1.04 -16.46
C ASN A 30 -4.18 -0.04 -17.00
N ASP A 31 -2.87 0.05 -16.74
CA ASP A 31 -1.89 -0.88 -17.28
C ASP A 31 -1.32 -1.86 -16.27
N GLY A 32 -1.72 -1.74 -15.00
CA GLY A 32 -1.28 -2.66 -13.95
C GLY A 32 0.20 -2.60 -13.59
N TYR A 33 0.92 -1.58 -14.01
CA TYR A 33 2.35 -1.49 -13.76
C TYR A 33 2.67 -0.47 -12.66
N PRO A 34 3.55 -0.80 -11.72
CA PRO A 34 4.12 -2.13 -11.51
C PRO A 34 3.12 -3.05 -10.80
N PRO A 35 3.27 -4.38 -10.94
CA PRO A 35 2.46 -5.30 -10.16
C PRO A 35 2.68 -5.09 -8.68
N PHE A 36 1.64 -5.31 -7.91
CA PHE A 36 1.73 -5.17 -6.47
C PHE A 36 0.92 -6.24 -5.75
N ASN A 37 1.30 -6.50 -4.52
CA ASN A 37 0.57 -7.34 -3.59
C ASN A 37 0.20 -6.52 -2.37
N ILE A 38 -0.93 -6.82 -1.78
CA ILE A 38 -1.28 -6.33 -0.45
C ILE A 38 -1.54 -7.58 0.40
N GLU A 39 -0.73 -7.75 1.45
CA GLU A 39 -0.88 -8.86 2.36
C GLU A 39 -1.22 -8.36 3.76
N GLN A 40 -1.92 -9.19 4.49
CA GLN A 40 -2.15 -8.95 5.89
C GLN A 40 -1.09 -9.69 6.68
N THR A 41 -0.26 -8.96 7.43
CA THR A 41 0.85 -9.54 8.19
C THR A 41 0.48 -9.85 9.62
N SER A 42 -0.54 -9.17 10.15
CA SER A 42 -1.10 -9.44 11.47
C SER A 42 -2.51 -8.88 11.52
N ASP A 43 -3.16 -8.95 12.67
CA ASP A 43 -4.54 -8.44 12.81
C ASP A 43 -4.70 -6.98 12.40
N ARG A 44 -3.66 -6.18 12.59
CA ARG A 44 -3.70 -4.74 12.33
C ARG A 44 -2.57 -4.27 11.43
N SER A 45 -1.85 -5.18 10.84
CA SER A 45 -0.70 -4.84 10.01
C SER A 45 -0.88 -5.37 8.62
N PHE A 46 -0.49 -4.56 7.65
CA PHE A 46 -0.56 -4.90 6.25
C PHE A 46 0.75 -4.53 5.57
N ARG A 47 1.01 -5.12 4.45
CA ARG A 47 2.19 -4.82 3.65
C ARG A 47 1.82 -4.70 2.20
N ILE A 48 2.19 -3.57 1.59
CA ILE A 48 2.12 -3.38 0.15
C ILE A 48 3.49 -3.72 -0.41
N SER A 49 3.54 -4.59 -1.42
CA SER A 49 4.78 -4.95 -2.09
C SER A 49 4.64 -4.65 -3.57
N LEU A 50 5.57 -3.89 -4.12
CA LEU A 50 5.60 -3.55 -5.54
C LEU A 50 6.82 -4.19 -6.19
N ALA A 51 6.64 -4.74 -7.38
CA ALA A 51 7.72 -5.31 -8.16
C ALA A 51 8.47 -4.18 -8.86
N VAL A 52 9.64 -3.83 -8.32
CA VAL A 52 10.43 -2.68 -8.77
C VAL A 52 11.85 -3.07 -9.17
N ALA A 53 12.03 -4.31 -9.63
CA ALA A 53 13.33 -4.75 -10.11
C ALA A 53 13.80 -3.84 -11.24
N GLY A 54 15.06 -3.42 -11.19
CA GLY A 54 15.63 -2.47 -12.14
C GLY A 54 15.59 -1.03 -11.67
N PHE A 55 14.83 -0.70 -10.64
CA PHE A 55 14.87 0.62 -10.00
C PHE A 55 15.84 0.61 -8.83
N SER A 56 16.59 1.68 -8.69
CA SER A 56 17.38 1.92 -7.49
C SER A 56 16.56 2.74 -6.50
N GLU A 57 17.02 2.81 -5.26
CA GLU A 57 16.38 3.63 -4.23
C GLU A 57 16.20 5.08 -4.70
N ARG A 58 17.18 5.61 -5.42
CA ARG A 58 17.14 7.00 -5.92
C ARG A 58 16.06 7.22 -6.96
N ASP A 59 15.65 6.17 -7.65
CA ASP A 59 14.63 6.24 -8.69
C ASP A 59 13.22 6.23 -8.13
N LEU A 60 13.06 5.89 -6.85
CA LEU A 60 11.78 5.70 -6.21
C LEU A 60 11.48 6.81 -5.21
N SER A 61 10.22 7.19 -5.13
CA SER A 61 9.72 8.19 -4.21
C SER A 61 8.43 7.70 -3.59
N ILE A 62 8.31 7.83 -2.28
CA ILE A 62 7.11 7.50 -1.52
C ILE A 62 6.69 8.78 -0.79
N VAL A 63 5.47 9.23 -1.07
CA VAL A 63 4.92 10.44 -0.45
C VAL A 63 3.56 10.11 0.13
N LEU A 64 3.35 10.52 1.36
CA LEU A 64 2.03 10.46 1.99
C LEU A 64 1.49 11.88 2.08
N GLU A 65 0.43 12.15 1.35
CA GLU A 65 -0.25 13.43 1.34
C GLU A 65 -1.69 13.22 1.78
N ASP A 66 -2.03 13.76 2.94
CA ASP A 66 -3.26 13.44 3.65
C ASP A 66 -3.37 11.93 3.87
N ARG A 67 -4.33 11.28 3.25
CA ARG A 67 -4.49 9.83 3.32
C ARG A 67 -4.14 9.13 2.01
N GLN A 68 -3.50 9.84 1.12
CA GLN A 68 -3.10 9.29 -0.16
C GLN A 68 -1.62 8.95 -0.16
N LEU A 69 -1.33 7.69 -0.32
CA LEU A 69 0.03 7.18 -0.44
C LEU A 69 0.38 7.10 -1.92
N VAL A 70 1.39 7.86 -2.34
CA VAL A 70 1.80 7.95 -3.74
C VAL A 70 3.21 7.38 -3.88
N ILE A 71 3.34 6.38 -4.72
CA ILE A 71 4.63 5.76 -5.04
C ILE A 71 4.95 6.07 -6.48
N GLN A 72 6.10 6.70 -6.71
CA GLN A 72 6.57 7.04 -8.04
C GLN A 72 7.89 6.35 -8.33
N GLY A 73 8.02 5.86 -9.55
CA GLY A 73 9.29 5.39 -10.08
C GLY A 73 9.64 6.21 -11.30
N ASN A 74 10.82 6.80 -11.30
CA ASN A 74 11.31 7.62 -12.37
C ASN A 74 12.76 7.26 -12.65
N LYS A 75 12.98 6.44 -13.67
CA LYS A 75 14.31 6.04 -14.08
C LYS A 75 14.67 6.75 -15.35
N ASN A 76 15.80 7.45 -15.33
CA ASN A 76 16.36 8.02 -16.54
C ASN A 76 16.71 6.90 -17.51
N GLN A 77 16.19 7.00 -18.75
CA GLN A 77 16.56 6.05 -19.77
C GLN A 77 18.04 6.21 -20.07
N GLU A 78 18.82 5.22 -19.67
CA GLU A 78 20.20 5.14 -20.11
C GLU A 78 20.19 4.85 -21.60
N THR A 79 20.96 5.64 -22.34
CA THR A 79 21.27 5.32 -23.73
C THR A 79 22.10 4.03 -23.72
N SER A 80 21.40 2.93 -23.81
CA SER A 80 22.04 1.62 -23.84
C SER A 80 22.59 1.35 -25.23
N THR A 81 23.85 0.93 -25.31
CA THR A 81 24.42 0.42 -26.52
C THR A 81 24.03 -1.03 -26.81
N LYS A 82 23.22 -1.60 -25.94
CA LYS A 82 22.77 -2.99 -26.07
C LYS A 82 21.78 -3.15 -27.21
N ILE A 83 21.98 -4.19 -27.99
CA ILE A 83 21.06 -4.58 -29.06
C ILE A 83 20.28 -5.78 -28.53
N PHE A 84 18.96 -5.61 -28.33
CA PHE A 84 18.12 -6.69 -27.86
C PHE A 84 17.52 -7.45 -29.04
N LEU A 85 17.71 -8.77 -29.06
CA LEU A 85 16.98 -9.63 -29.99
C LEU A 85 15.53 -9.81 -29.57
N HIS A 86 15.29 -9.73 -28.27
CA HIS A 86 13.97 -9.73 -27.67
C HIS A 86 14.05 -8.92 -26.38
N ARG A 87 13.08 -8.06 -26.16
CA ARG A 87 13.02 -7.27 -24.94
C ARG A 87 11.64 -7.41 -24.31
N GLY A 88 11.56 -8.29 -23.32
CA GLY A 88 10.33 -8.50 -22.54
C GLY A 88 10.32 -7.75 -21.21
N ILE A 89 11.49 -7.30 -20.76
CA ILE A 89 11.62 -6.56 -19.49
C ILE A 89 11.91 -5.11 -19.81
N ALA A 90 11.01 -4.24 -19.45
CA ALA A 90 11.18 -2.81 -19.59
C ALA A 90 10.85 -2.11 -18.29
N THR A 91 11.84 -1.41 -17.74
CA THR A 91 11.64 -0.55 -16.58
C THR A 91 11.00 0.74 -17.07
N ARG A 92 9.77 1.01 -16.60
CA ARG A 92 8.98 2.16 -17.03
C ARG A 92 8.73 3.10 -15.88
N GLN A 93 8.65 4.38 -16.19
CA GLN A 93 8.17 5.38 -15.25
C GLN A 93 6.74 5.04 -14.82
N PHE A 94 6.45 5.14 -13.53
CA PHE A 94 5.13 4.81 -13.01
C PHE A 94 4.73 5.71 -11.85
N GLN A 95 3.45 5.76 -11.61
CA GLN A 95 2.89 6.33 -10.40
C GLN A 95 1.75 5.45 -9.92
N ARG A 96 1.82 5.04 -8.67
CA ARG A 96 0.78 4.27 -7.99
C ARG A 96 0.29 5.05 -6.80
N SER A 97 -1.02 5.12 -6.64
CA SER A 97 -1.65 5.83 -5.52
C SER A 97 -2.58 4.90 -4.77
N PHE A 98 -2.51 4.95 -3.46
CA PHE A 98 -3.39 4.19 -2.57
C PHE A 98 -4.04 5.17 -1.60
N VAL A 99 -5.36 5.12 -1.51
CA VAL A 99 -6.09 5.92 -0.52
C VAL A 99 -6.23 5.10 0.75
N LEU A 100 -5.63 5.57 1.82
CA LEU A 100 -5.64 4.86 3.09
C LEU A 100 -6.91 5.18 3.87
N ALA A 101 -7.43 4.18 4.57
CA ALA A 101 -8.58 4.36 5.45
C ALA A 101 -8.17 5.13 6.70
N ASP A 102 -9.17 5.65 7.43
CA ASP A 102 -8.92 6.31 8.70
C ASP A 102 -8.22 5.37 9.67
N GLY A 103 -7.21 5.89 10.35
CA GLY A 103 -6.45 5.13 11.34
C GLY A 103 -5.32 4.30 10.76
N VAL A 104 -5.16 4.26 9.44
CA VAL A 104 -4.05 3.56 8.82
C VAL A 104 -2.84 4.49 8.76
N GLU A 105 -1.74 4.03 9.32
CA GLU A 105 -0.48 4.75 9.31
C GLU A 105 0.56 3.99 8.50
N VAL A 106 1.43 4.73 7.85
CA VAL A 106 2.55 4.17 7.10
C VAL A 106 3.71 3.95 8.06
N GLY A 107 4.21 2.73 8.11
CA GLY A 107 5.39 2.38 8.89
C GLY A 107 6.66 2.51 8.05
N GLU A 108 7.44 1.46 8.02
CA GLU A 108 8.71 1.46 7.31
C GLU A 108 8.54 1.04 5.85
N ALA A 109 9.42 1.55 5.01
CA ALA A 109 9.57 1.10 3.64
C ALA A 109 10.95 0.47 3.46
N MET A 110 11.01 -0.63 2.74
CA MET A 110 12.24 -1.39 2.59
C MET A 110 12.32 -2.01 1.20
N MET A 111 13.50 -1.98 0.61
CA MET A 111 13.75 -2.68 -0.66
C MET A 111 14.53 -3.96 -0.40
N GLU A 112 14.03 -5.06 -0.94
CA GLU A 112 14.76 -6.32 -0.94
C GLU A 112 14.31 -7.19 -2.12
N ASN A 113 15.24 -7.90 -2.71
CA ASN A 113 14.95 -8.88 -3.76
C ASN A 113 14.09 -8.34 -4.92
N GLY A 114 14.30 -7.08 -5.29
CA GLY A 114 13.56 -6.45 -6.38
C GLY A 114 12.15 -6.02 -6.00
N LEU A 115 11.81 -6.05 -4.73
CA LEU A 115 10.52 -5.64 -4.22
C LEU A 115 10.66 -4.42 -3.31
N LEU A 116 9.70 -3.52 -3.41
CA LEU A 116 9.54 -2.43 -2.45
C LEU A 116 8.40 -2.80 -1.51
N HIS A 117 8.72 -2.96 -0.24
CA HIS A 117 7.74 -3.27 0.80
C HIS A 117 7.41 -2.01 1.58
N ILE A 118 6.13 -1.75 1.77
CA ILE A 118 5.65 -0.64 2.58
C ILE A 118 4.72 -1.20 3.64
N ASP A 119 5.10 -1.05 4.90
CA ASP A 119 4.31 -1.55 6.02
C ASP A 119 3.26 -0.54 6.42
N LEU A 120 2.05 -1.02 6.66
CA LEU A 120 0.92 -0.23 7.11
C LEU A 120 0.41 -0.81 8.42
N ILE A 121 0.02 0.08 9.32
CA ILE A 121 -0.53 -0.30 10.62
C ILE A 121 -1.87 0.39 10.78
N GLN A 122 -2.91 -0.37 11.13
CA GLN A 122 -4.21 0.19 11.44
C GLN A 122 -4.34 0.39 12.93
N ASN A 123 -4.44 1.65 13.35
CA ASN A 123 -4.72 1.99 14.73
C ASN A 123 -6.22 2.00 14.94
N ILE A 124 -6.68 1.18 15.88
CA ILE A 124 -8.07 1.24 16.30
C ILE A 124 -8.18 2.37 17.30
N PRO A 125 -9.09 3.34 17.09
CA PRO A 125 -9.31 4.37 18.11
C PRO A 125 -9.70 3.69 19.41
N GLU A 126 -9.01 4.04 20.49
CA GLU A 126 -9.36 3.55 21.81
C GLU A 126 -10.81 3.91 22.08
N ASN A 127 -11.59 2.92 22.43
CA ASN A 127 -12.94 3.17 22.94
C ASN A 127 -12.80 3.88 24.29
N ILE A 128 -12.83 5.20 24.22
CA ILE A 128 -12.81 5.99 25.44
C ILE A 128 -14.21 5.89 26.05
N VAL A 129 -14.33 5.02 27.04
CA VAL A 129 -15.57 4.94 27.83
C VAL A 129 -15.54 6.07 28.82
N LYS A 130 -16.36 7.06 28.58
CA LYS A 130 -16.48 8.21 29.48
C LYS A 130 -17.77 8.08 30.28
N LYS A 131 -17.63 7.88 31.59
CA LYS A 131 -18.77 7.88 32.48
C LYS A 131 -19.17 9.32 32.79
N ILE A 132 -20.41 9.67 32.47
CA ILE A 132 -20.91 11.02 32.67
C ILE A 132 -21.60 11.11 34.02
N LYS A 133 -21.19 12.09 34.80
CA LYS A 133 -21.72 12.35 36.12
C LYS A 133 -23.08 13.04 36.02
N ILE A 134 -24.07 12.49 36.69
CA ILE A 134 -25.43 13.07 36.71
C ILE A 134 -25.52 14.10 37.84
N LYS A 135 -25.89 15.31 37.50
CA LYS A 135 -26.17 16.33 38.49
C LYS A 135 -27.66 16.34 38.78
N THR A 136 -27.98 16.41 40.07
CA THR A 136 -29.36 16.59 40.51
C THR A 136 -29.56 18.04 40.93
N ASN A 137 -30.55 18.68 40.34
CA ASN A 137 -30.98 20.01 40.75
C ASN A 137 -32.07 19.88 41.82
N LYS A 138 -31.79 20.42 42.98
CA LYS A 138 -32.80 20.57 44.01
C LYS A 138 -33.20 22.01 44.14
#